data_68651a81b508c3cff98c6679afc0c8b8
#
_entry.id   68651a81b508c3cff98c6679afc0c8b8
#
_cell.length_a   1.000
_cell.length_b   1.000
_cell.length_c   1.000
_cell.angle_alpha   90.00
_cell.angle_beta   90.00
_cell.angle_gamma   90.00
#
_symmetry.space_group_name_H-M   'P 1'
#
loop_
_entity.id
_entity.type
_entity.pdbx_description
1 polymer ?
#
loop_
_entity_poly.entity_id
_entity_poly.type
_entity_poly.pdbx_seq_one_letter_code
_entity_poly.pdbx_strand_id
1 'polypeptide(L)'
;MSSERTQRFHEELTRFPADLFQFDPRIRDGWLSDRYFVRTARTLAHAGRDPVVNLQFFAKRRGVLAGTFECVRMLQTQLAHGFDYSDLEVETLHDGDRIEPWEVAFRIRGRYRAFAHLE
;
A
#
# COMPACT_ATOMS: atom_id res chain seq x y z
N MET A 1 -0.96 10.29 -12.44
CA MET A 1 -1.26 10.74 -11.06
C MET A 1 -0.45 11.99 -10.79
N SER A 2 -1.08 13.05 -10.26
CA SER A 2 -0.38 14.28 -9.86
C SER A 2 -0.25 14.34 -8.35
N SER A 3 0.75 15.09 -7.86
CA SER A 3 0.95 15.28 -6.41
C SER A 3 -0.25 15.99 -5.75
N GLU A 4 -0.88 16.95 -6.44
CA GLU A 4 -2.09 17.63 -5.96
C GLU A 4 -3.26 16.66 -5.79
N ARG A 5 -3.41 15.71 -6.72
CA ARG A 5 -4.46 14.69 -6.66
C ARG A 5 -4.25 13.76 -5.47
N THR A 6 -3.02 13.35 -5.24
CA THR A 6 -2.65 12.52 -4.10
C THR A 6 -2.83 13.27 -2.78
N GLN A 7 -2.46 14.56 -2.73
CA GLN A 7 -2.70 15.38 -1.55
C GLN A 7 -4.19 15.48 -1.22
N ARG A 8 -5.02 15.75 -2.23
CA ARG A 8 -6.49 15.80 -2.06
C ARG A 8 -7.05 14.48 -1.56
N PHE A 9 -6.55 13.36 -2.08
CA PHE A 9 -6.91 12.03 -1.60
C PHE A 9 -6.63 11.88 -0.10
N HIS A 10 -5.44 12.28 0.37
CA HIS A 10 -5.09 12.19 1.78
C HIS A 10 -5.93 13.11 2.65
N GLU A 11 -6.26 14.30 2.17
CA GLU A 11 -7.17 15.23 2.87
C GLU A 11 -8.57 14.61 3.04
N GLU A 12 -9.10 13.99 2.00
CA GLU A 12 -10.38 13.27 2.08
C GLU A 12 -10.33 12.11 3.07
N LEU A 13 -9.24 11.34 3.07
CA LEU A 13 -9.08 10.21 3.97
C LEU A 13 -9.11 10.66 5.45
N THR A 14 -8.59 11.84 5.77
CA THR A 14 -8.62 12.36 7.14
C THR A 14 -10.03 12.62 7.67
N ARG A 15 -11.02 12.75 6.79
CA ARG A 15 -12.43 12.97 7.16
C ARG A 15 -13.13 11.68 7.56
N PHE A 16 -12.56 10.53 7.26
CA PHE A 16 -13.12 9.23 7.66
C PHE A 16 -12.78 8.95 9.12
N PRO A 17 -13.73 8.35 9.89
CA PRO A 17 -13.44 7.90 11.24
C PRO A 17 -12.23 6.97 11.27
N ALA A 18 -11.39 7.07 12.30
CA ALA A 18 -10.17 6.27 12.42
C ALA A 18 -10.47 4.76 12.47
N ASP A 19 -11.64 4.38 12.95
CA ASP A 19 -12.09 2.99 13.11
C ASP A 19 -12.98 2.50 11.95
N LEU A 20 -13.14 3.29 10.89
CA LEU A 20 -13.94 2.87 9.73
C LEU A 20 -13.39 1.61 9.09
N PHE A 21 -12.07 1.54 8.94
CA PHE A 21 -11.38 0.36 8.45
C PHE A 21 -10.69 -0.36 9.61
N GLN A 22 -11.15 -1.56 9.91
CA GLN A 22 -10.57 -2.40 10.94
C GLN A 22 -9.83 -3.56 10.29
N PHE A 23 -8.58 -3.76 10.67
CA PHE A 23 -7.72 -4.78 10.10
C PHE A 23 -7.47 -5.90 11.10
N ASP A 24 -7.49 -7.13 10.61
CA ASP A 24 -7.11 -8.29 11.40
C ASP A 24 -5.67 -8.12 11.89
N PRO A 25 -5.39 -8.30 13.20
CA PRO A 25 -4.03 -8.15 13.74
C PRO A 25 -2.99 -9.06 13.07
N ARG A 26 -3.42 -10.17 12.48
CA ARG A 26 -2.53 -11.09 11.76
C ARG A 26 -1.98 -10.52 10.46
N ILE A 27 -2.60 -9.47 9.89
CA ILE A 27 -2.11 -8.81 8.67
C ILE A 27 -0.70 -8.26 8.91
N ARG A 28 -0.50 -7.52 9.99
CA ARG A 28 0.80 -6.92 10.31
C ARG A 28 1.90 -7.96 10.52
N ASP A 29 1.54 -9.13 11.06
CA ASP A 29 2.46 -10.22 11.32
C ASP A 29 2.73 -11.10 10.08
N GLY A 30 2.10 -10.80 8.94
CA GLY A 30 2.31 -11.51 7.68
C GLY A 30 1.58 -12.84 7.55
N TRP A 31 0.61 -13.13 8.41
CA TRP A 31 -0.11 -14.40 8.37
C TRP A 31 -1.09 -14.52 7.20
N LEU A 32 -1.53 -13.39 6.64
CA LEU A 32 -2.52 -13.35 5.56
C LEU A 32 -1.90 -13.00 4.21
N SER A 33 -0.58 -12.94 4.13
CA SER A 33 0.18 -12.74 2.91
C SER A 33 0.65 -14.06 2.33
N ASP A 34 0.97 -14.08 1.05
CA ASP A 34 1.66 -15.21 0.44
C ASP A 34 3.01 -15.43 1.14
N ARG A 35 3.30 -16.68 1.42
CA ARG A 35 4.54 -17.09 2.08
C ARG A 35 5.79 -16.59 1.36
N TYR A 36 5.72 -16.45 0.08
CA TYR A 36 6.76 -15.93 -0.79
C TYR A 36 7.20 -14.51 -0.38
N PHE A 37 6.29 -13.60 -0.13
CA PHE A 37 6.62 -12.22 0.27
C PHE A 37 7.23 -12.16 1.67
N VAL A 38 6.69 -12.93 2.59
CA VAL A 38 7.22 -13.01 3.97
C VAL A 38 8.64 -13.59 3.97
N ARG A 39 8.88 -14.62 3.17
CA ARG A 39 10.23 -15.20 3.02
C ARG A 39 11.21 -14.21 2.42
N THR A 40 10.81 -13.47 1.40
CA THR A 40 11.66 -12.45 0.80
C THR A 40 12.05 -11.39 1.83
N ALA A 41 11.12 -10.87 2.60
CA ALA A 41 11.40 -9.91 3.66
C ALA A 41 12.38 -10.46 4.72
N ARG A 42 12.20 -11.71 5.13
CA ARG A 42 13.08 -12.38 6.07
C ARG A 42 14.51 -12.58 5.51
N THR A 43 14.59 -12.98 4.25
CA THR A 43 15.88 -13.16 3.57
C THR A 43 16.63 -11.85 3.47
N LEU A 44 15.96 -10.78 3.10
CA LEU A 44 16.53 -9.45 3.05
C LEU A 44 17.02 -8.98 4.43
N ALA A 45 16.21 -9.20 5.47
CA ALA A 45 16.59 -8.87 6.84
C ALA A 45 17.84 -9.63 7.29
N HIS A 46 17.89 -10.92 7.02
CA HIS A 46 19.03 -11.77 7.36
C HIS A 46 20.30 -11.34 6.62
N ALA A 47 20.18 -10.95 5.36
CA ALA A 47 21.31 -10.47 4.55
C ALA A 47 21.70 -9.01 4.87
N GLY A 48 21.04 -8.33 5.78
CA GLY A 48 21.25 -6.91 6.07
C GLY A 48 20.91 -6.00 4.91
N ARG A 49 19.96 -6.40 4.07
CA ARG A 49 19.53 -5.67 2.87
C ARG A 49 18.12 -5.13 3.06
N ASP A 50 17.89 -3.93 2.54
CA ASP A 50 16.58 -3.30 2.56
C ASP A 50 16.42 -2.36 1.35
N PRO A 51 16.21 -2.94 0.16
CA PRO A 51 16.15 -2.15 -1.06
C PRO A 51 14.92 -1.26 -1.10
N VAL A 52 15.09 -0.08 -1.67
CA VAL A 52 13.97 0.77 -2.08
C VAL A 52 13.41 0.23 -3.39
N VAL A 53 12.12 -0.07 -3.40
CA VAL A 53 11.43 -0.58 -4.58
C VAL A 53 10.26 0.32 -4.95
N ASN A 54 9.81 0.17 -6.18
CA ASN A 54 8.66 0.87 -6.74
C ASN A 54 7.62 -0.18 -7.13
N LEU A 55 6.57 -0.28 -6.35
CA LEU A 55 5.49 -1.23 -6.57
C LEU A 55 4.34 -0.53 -7.29
N GLN A 56 3.84 -1.15 -8.35
CA GLN A 56 2.76 -0.61 -9.15
C GLN A 56 1.61 -1.60 -9.26
N PHE A 57 0.41 -1.10 -9.06
CA PHE A 57 -0.82 -1.88 -9.18
C PHE A 57 -1.61 -1.40 -10.38
N PHE A 58 -2.02 -2.32 -11.23
CA PHE A 58 -2.78 -2.04 -12.43
C PHE A 58 -3.78 -3.15 -12.69
N ALA A 59 -4.84 -2.84 -13.42
CA ALA A 59 -5.80 -3.83 -13.88
C ALA A 59 -5.53 -4.21 -15.35
N LYS A 60 -5.83 -5.44 -15.70
CA LYS A 60 -5.73 -5.92 -17.09
C LYS A 60 -6.97 -5.57 -17.92
N ARG A 61 -8.03 -5.14 -17.27
CA ARG A 61 -9.33 -4.81 -17.88
C ARG A 61 -9.77 -3.43 -17.43
N ARG A 62 -10.57 -2.80 -18.29
CA ARG A 62 -11.28 -1.57 -17.93
C ARG A 62 -12.21 -1.81 -16.75
N GLY A 63 -12.30 -0.85 -15.85
CA GLY A 63 -13.16 -0.96 -14.69
C GLY A 63 -13.32 0.36 -13.94
N VAL A 64 -13.95 0.25 -12.79
CA VAL A 64 -14.06 1.34 -11.81
C VAL A 64 -13.28 0.92 -10.58
N LEU A 65 -12.43 1.82 -10.13
CA LEU A 65 -11.53 1.57 -9.00
C LEU A 65 -12.32 1.62 -7.68
N ALA A 66 -12.01 0.69 -6.78
CA ALA A 66 -12.56 0.67 -5.43
C ALA A 66 -11.54 0.12 -4.45
N GLY A 67 -11.57 0.61 -3.19
CA GLY A 67 -10.73 0.13 -2.10
C GLY A 67 -9.43 0.90 -1.90
N THR A 68 -9.21 2.02 -2.58
CA THR A 68 -7.96 2.78 -2.43
C THR A 68 -7.84 3.44 -1.06
N PHE A 69 -8.93 3.95 -0.50
CA PHE A 69 -8.92 4.52 0.85
C PHE A 69 -8.57 3.47 1.90
N GLU A 70 -9.13 2.28 1.77
CA GLU A 70 -8.80 1.14 2.65
C GLU A 70 -7.34 0.74 2.52
N CYS A 71 -6.81 0.65 1.30
CA CYS A 71 -5.40 0.34 1.05
C CYS A 71 -4.46 1.35 1.70
N VAL A 72 -4.73 2.64 1.57
CA VAL A 72 -3.89 3.67 2.20
C VAL A 72 -3.99 3.59 3.73
N ARG A 73 -5.18 3.38 4.27
CA ARG A 73 -5.35 3.19 5.72
C ARG A 73 -4.58 1.96 6.21
N MET A 74 -4.57 0.88 5.45
CA MET A 74 -3.76 -0.30 5.77
C MET A 74 -2.27 0.04 5.80
N LEU A 75 -1.77 0.80 4.85
CA LEU A 75 -0.38 1.27 4.85
C LEU A 75 -0.08 2.19 6.04
N GLN A 76 -1.03 3.00 6.46
CA GLN A 76 -0.86 3.88 7.61
C GLN A 76 -0.79 3.12 8.94
N THR A 77 -1.38 1.93 9.02
CA THR A 77 -1.58 1.21 10.29
C THR A 77 -0.92 -0.16 10.38
N GLN A 78 -0.59 -0.79 9.25
CA GLN A 78 -0.16 -2.20 9.22
C GLN A 78 1.26 -2.42 8.68
N LEU A 79 2.07 -1.38 8.57
CA LEU A 79 3.47 -1.55 8.18
C LEU A 79 4.23 -2.41 9.19
N ALA A 80 5.32 -3.01 8.73
CA ALA A 80 6.22 -3.76 9.61
C ALA A 80 6.74 -2.87 10.76
N HIS A 81 7.03 -3.48 11.90
CA HIS A 81 7.54 -2.74 13.06
C HIS A 81 8.81 -1.95 12.72
N GLY A 82 8.89 -0.72 13.18
CA GLY A 82 10.01 0.18 12.93
C GLY A 82 9.85 1.06 11.68
N PHE A 83 8.76 0.90 10.94
CA PHE A 83 8.42 1.74 9.77
C PHE A 83 7.16 2.55 10.02
N ASP A 84 7.13 3.71 9.40
CA ASP A 84 6.01 4.64 9.44
C ASP A 84 5.55 4.96 8.02
N TYR A 85 4.29 5.35 7.86
CA TYR A 85 3.73 5.73 6.56
C TYR A 85 4.53 6.86 5.89
N SER A 86 5.10 7.77 6.67
CA SER A 86 5.99 8.83 6.16
C SER A 86 7.28 8.31 5.51
N ASP A 87 7.64 7.05 5.71
CA ASP A 87 8.77 6.41 5.04
C ASP A 87 8.46 6.01 3.59
N LEU A 88 7.20 6.11 3.18
CA LEU A 88 6.72 5.73 1.86
C LEU A 88 6.33 6.94 1.03
N GLU A 89 6.52 6.82 -0.27
CA GLU A 89 5.88 7.68 -1.27
C GLU A 89 4.71 6.91 -1.88
N VAL A 90 3.49 7.40 -1.69
CA VAL A 90 2.27 6.74 -2.17
C VAL A 90 1.54 7.67 -3.11
N GLU A 91 1.25 7.17 -4.30
CA GLU A 91 0.42 7.85 -5.29
C GLU A 91 -0.76 6.95 -5.65
N THR A 92 -1.96 7.51 -5.69
CA THR A 92 -3.17 6.74 -5.96
C THR A 92 -4.22 7.52 -6.72
N LEU A 93 -4.99 6.81 -7.51
CA LEU A 93 -6.29 7.28 -8.00
C LEU A 93 -7.33 7.15 -6.89
N HIS A 94 -8.49 7.78 -7.08
CA HIS A 94 -9.60 7.73 -6.11
C HIS A 94 -10.53 6.55 -6.37
N ASP A 95 -11.19 6.11 -5.33
CA ASP A 95 -12.36 5.25 -5.47
C ASP A 95 -13.40 5.92 -6.36
N GLY A 96 -13.95 5.16 -7.29
CA GLY A 96 -14.88 5.66 -8.28
C GLY A 96 -14.26 6.14 -9.60
N ASP A 97 -12.93 6.27 -9.66
CA ASP A 97 -12.24 6.60 -10.92
C ASP A 97 -12.34 5.43 -11.91
N ARG A 98 -12.53 5.79 -13.17
CA ARG A 98 -12.44 4.83 -14.27
C ARG A 98 -10.97 4.57 -14.58
N ILE A 99 -10.63 3.31 -14.79
CA ILE A 99 -9.29 2.89 -15.16
C ILE A 99 -9.32 2.13 -16.48
N GLU A 100 -8.31 2.39 -17.31
CA GLU A 100 -8.08 1.68 -18.56
C GLU A 100 -7.14 0.49 -18.33
N PRO A 101 -7.12 -0.50 -19.25
CA PRO A 101 -6.19 -1.62 -19.15
C PRO A 101 -4.75 -1.14 -19.01
N TRP A 102 -4.00 -1.71 -18.06
CA TRP A 102 -2.59 -1.41 -17.77
C TRP A 102 -2.33 -0.02 -17.19
N GLU A 103 -3.37 0.77 -16.93
CA GLU A 103 -3.22 2.04 -16.20
C GLU A 103 -2.82 1.76 -14.76
N VAL A 104 -1.78 2.46 -14.29
CA VAL A 104 -1.34 2.36 -12.90
C VAL A 104 -2.34 3.08 -12.01
N ALA A 105 -3.01 2.33 -11.15
CA ALA A 105 -4.02 2.86 -10.23
C ALA A 105 -3.43 3.24 -8.87
N PHE A 106 -2.35 2.57 -8.47
CA PHE A 106 -1.75 2.74 -7.15
C PHE A 106 -0.25 2.47 -7.25
N ARG A 107 0.56 3.30 -6.62
CA ARG A 107 2.00 3.14 -6.60
C ARG A 107 2.55 3.39 -5.21
N ILE A 108 3.43 2.50 -4.77
CA ILE A 108 4.16 2.63 -3.50
C ILE A 108 5.65 2.62 -3.82
N ARG A 109 6.37 3.61 -3.30
CA ARG A 109 7.81 3.62 -3.33
C ARG A 109 8.35 3.69 -1.91
N GLY A 110 9.23 2.77 -1.57
CA GLY A 110 9.82 2.72 -0.24
C GLY A 110 10.65 1.46 -0.03
N ARG A 111 11.12 1.28 1.19
CA ARG A 111 11.88 0.09 1.57
C ARG A 111 10.97 -1.14 1.56
N TYR A 112 11.35 -2.15 0.82
CA TYR A 112 10.50 -3.33 0.59
C TYR A 112 10.07 -4.03 1.88
N ARG A 113 10.96 -4.09 2.87
CA ARG A 113 10.64 -4.71 4.16
C ARG A 113 9.54 -4.03 4.95
N ALA A 114 9.25 -2.77 4.64
CA ALA A 114 8.17 -2.03 5.30
C ALA A 114 6.78 -2.60 4.97
N PHE A 115 6.57 -3.08 3.75
CA PHE A 115 5.24 -3.45 3.24
C PHE A 115 5.17 -4.78 2.47
N ALA A 116 6.25 -5.54 2.39
CA ALA A 116 6.26 -6.82 1.67
C ALA A 116 5.15 -7.78 2.11
N HIS A 117 4.83 -7.80 3.39
CA HIS A 117 3.80 -8.65 3.97
C HIS A 117 2.36 -8.21 3.68
N LEU A 118 2.19 -7.05 3.07
CA LEU A 118 0.87 -6.49 2.71
C LEU A 118 0.50 -6.77 1.25
N GLU A 119 1.39 -7.37 0.48
CA GLU A 119 1.23 -7.68 -0.92
C GLU A 119 0.36 -8.93 -1.16
#